data_24e9574166df4135126b232998e8dccb
#
_entry.id   24e9574166df4135126b232998e8dccb
#
_cell.length_a   1.000
_cell.length_b   1.000
_cell.length_c   1.000
_cell.angle_alpha   90.00
_cell.angle_beta   90.00
_cell.angle_gamma   90.00
#
_symmetry.space_group_name_H-M   'P 1'
#
loop_
_entity.id
_entity.type
_entity.pdbx_description
1 polymer ?
#
loop_
_entity_poly.entity_id
_entity_poly.type
_entity_poly.pdbx_seq_one_letter_code
_entity_poly.pdbx_strand_id
1 'polypeptide(L)'
;LYFADTGLLVAMLDEEAQVDLRANKNLGVYKGALYENIVGEALVKSGCGLYYYKRDDSTLEEDFFVRTANNLVPVEVKATNSKSKSLSTLINSEKYSDITYGLKLINGNVGCVNNIYTFPYFCAFLVKKYLSQRK
;
A
#
# COMPACT_ATOMS: atom_id res chain seq x y z
N LEU A 1 3.10 -13.01 0.48
CA LEU A 1 3.39 -13.42 -0.89
C LEU A 1 2.64 -12.54 -1.87
N TYR A 2 3.35 -11.98 -2.86
CA TYR A 2 2.77 -11.16 -3.93
C TYR A 2 3.08 -11.79 -5.28
N PHE A 3 2.14 -11.68 -6.21
CA PHE A 3 2.33 -12.12 -7.59
C PHE A 3 2.99 -11.01 -8.41
N ALA A 4 3.90 -11.39 -9.29
CA ALA A 4 4.57 -10.46 -10.21
C ALA A 4 3.62 -9.85 -11.26
N ASP A 5 2.43 -10.41 -11.39
CA ASP A 5 1.36 -9.95 -12.27
C ASP A 5 0.00 -10.21 -11.60
N THR A 6 -0.77 -9.14 -11.41
CA THR A 6 -2.09 -9.24 -10.76
C THR A 6 -3.11 -9.98 -11.64
N GLY A 7 -2.93 -9.98 -12.96
CA GLY A 7 -3.75 -10.78 -13.86
C GLY A 7 -3.60 -12.28 -13.61
N LEU A 8 -2.37 -12.74 -13.33
CA LEU A 8 -2.13 -14.14 -12.92
C LEU A 8 -2.81 -14.46 -11.59
N LEU A 9 -2.74 -13.55 -10.61
CA LEU A 9 -3.45 -13.72 -9.35
C LEU A 9 -4.96 -13.91 -9.59
N VAL A 10 -5.56 -13.07 -10.42
CA VAL A 10 -6.99 -13.17 -10.77
C VAL A 10 -7.29 -14.47 -11.52
N ALA A 11 -6.42 -14.90 -12.43
CA ALA A 11 -6.59 -16.12 -13.19
C ALA A 11 -6.53 -17.40 -12.33
N MET A 12 -5.91 -17.32 -11.15
CA MET A 12 -5.84 -18.44 -10.18
C MET A 12 -7.05 -18.51 -9.24
N LEU A 13 -7.93 -17.51 -9.25
CA LEU A 13 -9.18 -17.56 -8.50
C LEU A 13 -10.14 -18.57 -9.15
N ASP A 14 -11.05 -19.11 -8.34
CA ASP A 14 -12.15 -19.93 -8.86
C ASP A 14 -13.04 -19.18 -9.83
N GLU A 15 -13.87 -19.90 -10.57
CA GLU A 15 -14.70 -19.32 -11.62
C GLU A 15 -15.73 -18.34 -11.05
N GLU A 16 -16.29 -18.64 -9.89
CA GLU A 16 -17.26 -17.79 -9.18
C GLU A 16 -16.64 -16.46 -8.80
N ALA A 17 -15.43 -16.46 -8.23
CA ALA A 17 -14.70 -15.25 -7.87
C ALA A 17 -14.35 -14.41 -9.10
N GLN A 18 -13.94 -15.03 -10.20
CA GLN A 18 -13.68 -14.34 -11.46
C GLN A 18 -14.96 -13.71 -12.05
N VAL A 19 -16.10 -14.40 -11.96
CA VAL A 19 -17.41 -13.85 -12.37
C VAL A 19 -17.79 -12.66 -11.51
N ASP A 20 -17.63 -12.76 -10.20
CA ASP A 20 -17.89 -11.67 -9.25
C ASP A 20 -17.04 -10.44 -9.56
N LEU A 21 -15.75 -10.62 -9.81
CA LEU A 21 -14.84 -9.52 -10.17
C LEU A 21 -15.24 -8.85 -11.48
N ARG A 22 -15.57 -9.63 -12.53
CA ARG A 22 -16.04 -9.10 -13.81
C ARG A 22 -17.37 -8.34 -13.69
N ALA A 23 -18.27 -8.84 -12.84
CA ALA A 23 -19.57 -8.24 -12.57
C ALA A 23 -19.50 -7.07 -11.55
N ASN A 24 -18.31 -6.76 -11.01
CA ASN A 24 -18.12 -5.77 -9.94
C ASN A 24 -18.95 -6.07 -8.68
N LYS A 25 -19.13 -7.36 -8.36
CA LYS A 25 -19.87 -7.85 -7.19
C LYS A 25 -18.90 -8.39 -6.13
N ASN A 26 -19.36 -8.45 -4.88
CA ASN A 26 -18.64 -9.05 -3.74
C ASN A 26 -17.18 -8.56 -3.58
N LEU A 27 -16.84 -7.42 -4.14
CA LEU A 27 -15.47 -6.89 -4.20
C LEU A 27 -14.86 -6.67 -2.81
N GLY A 28 -15.68 -6.51 -1.77
CA GLY A 28 -15.20 -6.36 -0.39
C GLY A 28 -14.34 -7.54 0.10
N VAL A 29 -14.57 -8.74 -0.46
CA VAL A 29 -13.82 -9.95 -0.13
C VAL A 29 -12.42 -9.94 -0.79
N TYR A 30 -12.32 -9.45 -2.02
CA TYR A 30 -11.11 -9.55 -2.86
C TYR A 30 -10.27 -8.27 -2.88
N LYS A 31 -10.90 -7.10 -2.64
CA LYS A 31 -10.28 -5.77 -2.85
C LYS A 31 -8.98 -5.59 -2.09
N GLY A 32 -8.90 -6.00 -0.82
CA GLY A 32 -7.70 -5.84 -0.02
C GLY A 32 -6.50 -6.48 -0.72
N ALA A 33 -6.57 -7.78 -0.92
CA ALA A 33 -5.48 -8.57 -1.51
C ALA A 33 -5.12 -8.12 -2.93
N LEU A 34 -6.12 -7.80 -3.76
CA LEU A 34 -5.89 -7.35 -5.15
C LEU A 34 -5.20 -5.99 -5.19
N TYR A 35 -5.65 -5.03 -4.36
CA TYR A 35 -5.03 -3.71 -4.33
C TYR A 35 -3.63 -3.73 -3.75
N GLU A 36 -3.39 -4.52 -2.71
CA GLU A 36 -2.03 -4.74 -2.20
C GLU A 36 -1.13 -5.35 -3.29
N ASN A 37 -1.62 -6.35 -4.03
CA ASN A 37 -0.84 -6.96 -5.11
C ASN A 37 -0.54 -5.97 -6.24
N ILE A 38 -1.52 -5.17 -6.68
CA ILE A 38 -1.34 -4.14 -7.71
C ILE A 38 -0.28 -3.12 -7.26
N VAL A 39 -0.34 -2.67 -6.02
CA VAL A 39 0.63 -1.73 -5.47
C VAL A 39 2.02 -2.37 -5.36
N GLY A 40 2.11 -3.59 -4.81
CA GLY A 40 3.36 -4.34 -4.72
C GLY A 40 4.02 -4.54 -6.08
N GLU A 41 3.24 -4.95 -7.08
CA GLU A 41 3.67 -5.09 -8.47
C GLU A 41 4.21 -3.76 -9.04
N ALA A 42 3.49 -2.65 -8.85
CA ALA A 42 3.90 -1.34 -9.32
C ALA A 42 5.20 -0.85 -8.64
N LEU A 43 5.35 -1.09 -7.33
CA LEU A 43 6.56 -0.76 -6.58
C LEU A 43 7.77 -1.55 -7.10
N VAL A 44 7.63 -2.87 -7.29
CA VAL A 44 8.72 -3.72 -7.84
C VAL A 44 9.10 -3.28 -9.26
N LYS A 45 8.12 -3.09 -10.15
CA LYS A 45 8.36 -2.64 -11.52
C LYS A 45 9.00 -1.25 -11.59
N SER A 46 8.80 -0.43 -10.55
CA SER A 46 9.48 0.87 -10.40
C SER A 46 10.88 0.75 -9.75
N GLY A 47 11.33 -0.47 -9.47
CA GLY A 47 12.64 -0.75 -8.89
C GLY A 47 12.71 -0.51 -7.39
N CYS A 48 11.59 -0.64 -6.66
CA CYS A 48 11.59 -0.69 -5.20
C CYS A 48 11.76 -2.13 -4.72
N GLY A 49 12.52 -2.33 -3.63
CA GLY A 49 12.45 -3.56 -2.85
C GLY A 49 11.15 -3.58 -2.06
N LEU A 50 10.54 -4.76 -1.91
CA LEU A 50 9.37 -4.92 -1.04
C LEU A 50 9.82 -5.31 0.36
N TYR A 51 9.46 -4.48 1.31
CA TYR A 51 9.62 -4.73 2.74
C TYR A 51 8.26 -4.56 3.39
N TYR A 52 7.97 -5.39 4.39
CA TYR A 52 6.78 -5.26 5.23
C TYR A 52 7.17 -5.23 6.70
N TYR A 53 6.29 -4.77 7.54
CA TYR A 53 6.49 -4.80 8.99
C TYR A 53 5.23 -5.32 9.69
N LYS A 54 5.45 -6.29 10.55
CA LYS A 54 4.44 -6.82 11.45
C LYS A 54 5.06 -6.97 12.83
N ARG A 55 4.36 -6.52 13.83
CA ARG A 55 4.75 -6.68 15.21
C ARG A 55 3.96 -7.82 15.85
N ASP A 56 4.62 -8.84 16.34
CA ASP A 56 4.00 -10.09 16.84
C ASP A 56 3.08 -9.87 18.05
N ASP A 57 3.38 -8.87 18.89
CA ASP A 57 2.68 -8.56 20.13
C ASP A 57 1.63 -7.45 19.98
N SER A 58 1.30 -7.04 18.77
CA SER A 58 0.35 -5.96 18.51
C SER A 58 -0.35 -6.09 17.16
N THR A 59 -1.36 -5.23 16.95
CA THR A 59 -2.04 -5.08 15.65
C THR A 59 -1.31 -4.14 14.69
N LEU A 60 -0.06 -3.76 15.00
CA LEU A 60 0.73 -2.89 14.14
C LEU A 60 1.28 -3.69 12.97
N GLU A 61 0.74 -3.43 11.81
CA GLU A 61 1.11 -4.05 10.54
C GLU A 61 1.10 -2.98 9.45
N GLU A 62 2.13 -2.96 8.60
CA GLU A 62 2.24 -2.11 7.42
C GLU A 62 2.48 -2.95 6.18
N ASP A 63 1.74 -2.64 5.13
CA ASP A 63 1.73 -3.41 3.89
C ASP A 63 3.10 -3.35 3.21
N PHE A 64 3.68 -2.14 3.11
CA PHE A 64 4.98 -1.95 2.48
C PHE A 64 5.82 -0.88 3.17
N PHE A 65 7.15 -1.00 2.99
CA PHE A 65 8.10 0.07 3.20
C PHE A 65 8.90 0.33 1.93
N VAL A 66 9.03 1.59 1.56
CA VAL A 66 9.89 2.02 0.46
C VAL A 66 11.13 2.68 1.03
N ARG A 67 12.30 2.11 0.71
CA ARG A 67 13.57 2.67 1.12
C ARG A 67 14.06 3.70 0.11
N THR A 68 14.41 4.87 0.60
CA THR A 68 15.14 5.91 -0.13
C THR A 68 16.58 5.98 0.39
N ALA A 69 17.40 6.89 -0.15
CA ALA A 69 18.76 7.09 0.34
C ALA A 69 18.80 7.49 1.83
N ASN A 70 17.81 8.27 2.29
CA ASN A 70 17.80 8.90 3.61
C ASN A 70 16.67 8.41 4.53
N ASN A 71 15.63 7.79 3.99
CA ASN A 71 14.42 7.49 4.73
C ASN A 71 13.89 6.09 4.43
N LEU A 72 13.18 5.54 5.40
CA LEU A 72 12.32 4.36 5.27
C LEU A 72 10.87 4.84 5.40
N VAL A 73 10.12 4.78 4.31
CA VAL A 73 8.77 5.35 4.22
C VAL A 73 7.72 4.27 4.23
N PRO A 74 6.84 4.21 5.25
CA PRO A 74 5.73 3.27 5.28
C PRO A 74 4.68 3.62 4.22
N VAL A 75 4.14 2.59 3.58
CA VAL A 75 3.12 2.70 2.53
C VAL A 75 1.97 1.75 2.85
N GLU A 76 0.82 2.30 3.16
CA GLU A 76 -0.41 1.56 3.45
C GLU A 76 -1.34 1.56 2.25
N VAL A 77 -1.96 0.41 1.97
CA VAL A 77 -2.95 0.23 0.91
C VAL A 77 -4.33 0.05 1.54
N LYS A 78 -5.30 0.87 1.14
CA LYS A 78 -6.67 0.78 1.66
C LYS A 78 -7.68 0.78 0.52
N ALA A 79 -8.65 -0.13 0.58
CA ALA A 79 -9.75 -0.18 -0.39
C ALA A 79 -10.60 1.09 -0.38
N THR A 80 -10.64 1.81 0.72
CA THR A 80 -11.39 3.05 0.91
C THR A 80 -10.56 4.08 1.66
N ASN A 81 -11.02 5.34 1.73
CA ASN A 81 -10.35 6.37 2.53
C ASN A 81 -10.63 6.23 4.04
N SER A 82 -10.45 5.04 4.58
CA SER A 82 -10.57 4.77 6.00
C SER A 82 -9.36 5.28 6.80
N LYS A 83 -9.49 5.32 8.13
CA LYS A 83 -8.40 5.73 9.02
C LYS A 83 -7.22 4.76 8.93
N SER A 84 -6.01 5.29 8.90
CA SER A 84 -4.73 4.56 8.86
C SER A 84 -4.13 4.53 10.27
N LYS A 85 -4.59 3.58 11.09
CA LYS A 85 -4.16 3.48 12.49
C LYS A 85 -2.67 3.12 12.60
N SER A 86 -2.21 2.17 11.80
CA SER A 86 -0.80 1.73 11.79
C SER A 86 0.13 2.86 11.37
N LEU A 87 -0.13 3.53 10.24
CA LEU A 87 0.63 4.73 9.82
C LEU A 87 0.64 5.80 10.90
N SER A 88 -0.52 6.12 11.49
CA SER A 88 -0.60 7.12 12.56
C SER A 88 0.23 6.73 13.77
N THR A 89 0.23 5.44 14.14
CA THR A 89 1.04 4.92 15.24
C THR A 89 2.53 5.03 14.95
N LEU A 90 2.98 4.66 13.74
CA LEU A 90 4.38 4.77 13.34
C LEU A 90 4.87 6.21 13.35
N ILE A 91 4.11 7.13 12.74
CA ILE A 91 4.49 8.54 12.60
C ILE A 91 4.55 9.27 13.96
N ASN A 92 3.69 8.90 14.90
CA ASN A 92 3.58 9.58 16.20
C ASN A 92 4.35 8.87 17.33
N SER A 93 5.02 7.77 17.06
CA SER A 93 5.73 7.00 18.07
C SER A 93 7.18 7.47 18.22
N GLU A 94 7.57 7.79 19.44
CA GLU A 94 8.96 8.10 19.76
C GLU A 94 9.93 6.94 19.45
N LYS A 95 9.41 5.70 19.47
CA LYS A 95 10.19 4.50 19.13
C LYS A 95 10.63 4.47 17.66
N TYR A 96 9.89 5.14 16.77
CA TYR A 96 10.12 5.19 15.32
C TYR A 96 10.33 6.64 14.88
N SER A 97 11.16 7.39 15.62
CA SER A 97 11.39 8.84 15.44
C SER A 97 11.95 9.23 14.06
N ASP A 98 12.49 8.28 13.32
CA ASP A 98 12.95 8.42 11.93
C ASP A 98 11.79 8.35 10.90
N ILE A 99 10.59 7.87 11.32
CA ILE A 99 9.40 7.81 10.48
C ILE A 99 8.55 9.06 10.72
N THR A 100 8.77 10.11 9.95
CA THR A 100 8.11 11.41 10.13
C THR A 100 6.87 11.59 9.25
N TYR A 101 6.66 10.74 8.26
CA TYR A 101 5.52 10.73 7.35
C TYR A 101 5.30 9.35 6.74
N GLY A 102 4.14 9.15 6.13
CA GLY A 102 3.82 7.93 5.40
C GLY A 102 2.95 8.19 4.18
N LEU A 103 2.84 7.19 3.33
CA LEU A 103 2.00 7.22 2.14
C LEU A 103 0.79 6.30 2.33
N LYS A 104 -0.34 6.73 1.79
CA LYS A 104 -1.56 5.92 1.72
C LYS A 104 -2.07 5.87 0.29
N LEU A 105 -2.20 4.67 -0.27
CA LEU A 105 -2.73 4.43 -1.61
C LEU A 105 -4.17 3.94 -1.50
N ILE A 106 -5.09 4.62 -2.18
CA ILE A 106 -6.55 4.40 -2.07
C ILE A 106 -7.26 4.52 -3.41
N ASN A 107 -8.51 4.11 -3.42
CA ASN A 107 -9.46 4.55 -4.45
C ASN A 107 -10.02 5.93 -4.04
N GLY A 108 -9.33 6.99 -4.43
CA GLY A 108 -9.69 8.36 -4.05
C GLY A 108 -8.72 9.40 -4.60
N ASN A 109 -8.83 10.62 -4.11
CA ASN A 109 -8.02 11.74 -4.56
C ASN A 109 -6.74 11.93 -3.74
N VAL A 110 -5.85 12.77 -4.27
CA VAL A 110 -4.64 13.23 -3.57
C VAL A 110 -5.02 14.06 -2.36
N GLY A 111 -4.30 13.88 -1.27
CA GLY A 111 -4.49 14.65 -0.03
C GLY A 111 -3.32 14.51 0.94
N CYS A 112 -3.36 15.30 2.00
CA CYS A 112 -2.41 15.18 3.11
C CYS A 112 -3.12 15.54 4.41
N VAL A 113 -3.08 14.65 5.38
CA VAL A 113 -3.61 14.87 6.73
C VAL A 113 -2.64 14.24 7.73
N ASN A 114 -2.19 15.00 8.73
CA ASN A 114 -1.30 14.53 9.80
C ASN A 114 -0.06 13.79 9.27
N ASN A 115 0.63 14.34 8.28
CA ASN A 115 1.80 13.76 7.62
C ASN A 115 1.53 12.43 6.88
N ILE A 116 0.29 12.07 6.66
CA ILE A 116 -0.10 10.95 5.79
C ILE A 116 -0.49 11.54 4.43
N TYR A 117 0.33 11.26 3.42
CA TYR A 117 0.10 11.68 2.04
C TYR A 117 -0.69 10.61 1.32
N THR A 118 -1.87 10.97 0.84
CA THR A 118 -2.80 10.06 0.17
C THR A 118 -2.71 10.20 -1.34
N PHE A 119 -2.65 9.09 -2.04
CA PHE A 119 -2.62 9.05 -3.50
C PHE A 119 -3.59 7.99 -4.04
N PRO A 120 -4.13 8.20 -5.26
CA PRO A 120 -4.82 7.13 -5.98
C PRO A 120 -3.90 5.95 -6.29
N TYR A 121 -4.43 4.74 -6.39
CA TYR A 121 -3.65 3.53 -6.71
C TYR A 121 -2.82 3.66 -7.98
N PHE A 122 -3.36 4.31 -9.03
CA PHE A 122 -2.64 4.50 -10.27
C PHE A 122 -1.39 5.38 -10.15
N CYS A 123 -1.18 6.02 -9.01
CA CYS A 123 0.07 6.72 -8.69
C CYS A 123 1.15 5.80 -8.09
N ALA A 124 0.86 4.53 -7.83
CA ALA A 124 1.81 3.62 -7.19
C ALA A 124 3.16 3.54 -7.94
N PHE A 125 3.16 3.52 -9.26
CA PHE A 125 4.37 3.51 -10.09
C PHE A 125 5.17 4.83 -10.03
N LEU A 126 4.59 5.90 -9.51
CA LEU A 126 5.27 7.20 -9.31
C LEU A 126 5.86 7.36 -7.90
N VAL A 127 5.56 6.47 -6.96
CA VAL A 127 5.99 6.57 -5.56
C VAL A 127 7.50 6.77 -5.45
N LYS A 128 8.30 5.96 -6.12
CA LYS A 128 9.76 6.09 -6.09
C LYS A 128 10.24 7.46 -6.58
N LYS A 129 9.68 7.95 -7.68
CA LYS A 129 10.00 9.27 -8.24
C LYS A 129 9.58 10.38 -7.29
N TYR A 130 8.38 10.31 -6.73
CA TYR A 130 7.89 11.27 -5.73
C TYR A 130 8.83 11.35 -4.52
N LEU A 131 9.21 10.20 -3.96
CA LEU A 131 10.08 10.15 -2.79
C LEU A 131 11.50 10.64 -3.09
N SER A 132 12.03 10.40 -4.28
CA SER A 132 13.37 10.89 -4.68
C SER A 132 13.44 12.40 -4.87
N GLN A 133 12.32 13.06 -5.13
CA GLN A 133 12.23 14.52 -5.30
C GLN A 133 11.91 15.24 -3.99
N ARG A 134 11.52 14.50 -2.96
CA ARG A 134 11.22 15.03 -1.63
C ARG A 134 12.51 15.17 -0.83
N LYS A 135 12.86 16.38 -0.50
CA LYS A 135 14.02 16.74 0.35
C LYS A 135 13.65 16.67 1.83
#